data_af1fced8a5bdcd2360b3c2f04ae20312
#
_entry.id   af1fced8a5bdcd2360b3c2f04ae20312
#
_cell.length_a   1.000
_cell.length_b   1.000
_cell.length_c   1.000
_cell.angle_alpha   90.00
_cell.angle_beta   90.00
_cell.angle_gamma   90.00
#
_symmetry.space_group_name_H-M   'P 1'
#
loop_
_entity.id
_entity.type
_entity.pdbx_description
1 polymer ?
#
loop_
_entity_poly.entity_id
_entity_poly.type
_entity_poly.pdbx_seq_one_letter_code
_entity_poly.pdbx_strand_id
1 'polypeptide(L)'
;MGEESSFNTASAAQVVYIMGFAGAGKSTLAKEFSEFLRDLGYRVVIANLDPGAETLPYKPDYDVRSIVRLADIMRRESLGPNGGLIRATEIIVERISEVIDYLQRLARLNDWLLVDTTGQLELFAFRELGERIVTMLELPSVGVYLVDASMFSKPSDVVMTQLISLAIQYRLGINVITIVNKIDSERIPVRVLMEEFFFKPEDFKQRISGSDLGVLADLAYDLIDSITRYLPPTRVITISALKRTGFDDLYSILHETFCTCGDMT
;
A
#
# COMPACT_ATOMS: atom_id res chain seq x y z
N MET A 1 20.73 45.31 -5.95
CA MET A 1 20.73 44.21 -5.00
C MET A 1 19.58 43.33 -5.43
N GLY A 2 19.90 42.29 -6.22
CA GLY A 2 18.93 41.37 -6.78
C GLY A 2 18.61 40.25 -5.77
N GLU A 3 17.37 40.09 -5.47
CA GLU A 3 16.88 38.89 -4.81
C GLU A 3 16.93 37.74 -5.85
N GLU A 4 17.84 36.80 -5.63
CA GLU A 4 17.85 35.53 -6.33
C GLU A 4 16.58 34.78 -5.95
N SER A 5 15.62 34.73 -6.89
CA SER A 5 14.52 33.80 -6.84
C SER A 5 15.13 32.40 -6.87
N SER A 6 15.10 31.71 -5.73
CA SER A 6 15.39 30.28 -5.64
C SER A 6 14.44 29.57 -6.60
N PHE A 7 14.97 29.12 -7.71
CA PHE A 7 14.30 28.17 -8.60
C PHE A 7 13.99 26.93 -7.76
N ASN A 8 12.74 26.80 -7.36
CA ASN A 8 12.19 25.60 -6.78
C ASN A 8 12.25 24.55 -7.89
N THR A 9 13.30 23.73 -7.91
CA THR A 9 13.35 22.53 -8.75
C THR A 9 12.16 21.71 -8.32
N ALA A 10 11.12 21.64 -9.15
CA ALA A 10 9.92 20.87 -8.87
C ALA A 10 10.36 19.44 -8.56
N SER A 11 10.33 19.08 -7.29
CA SER A 11 10.58 17.70 -6.84
C SER A 11 9.58 16.81 -7.57
N ALA A 12 10.05 15.67 -8.06
CA ALA A 12 9.16 14.68 -8.67
C ALA A 12 8.08 14.27 -7.65
N ALA A 13 6.85 14.05 -8.14
CA ALA A 13 5.78 13.64 -7.26
C ALA A 13 6.13 12.34 -6.51
N GLN A 14 5.75 12.29 -5.24
CA GLN A 14 5.85 11.09 -4.40
C GLN A 14 4.66 10.19 -4.69
N VAL A 15 4.92 8.96 -5.14
CA VAL A 15 3.88 7.98 -5.48
C VAL A 15 3.67 7.00 -4.35
N VAL A 16 2.43 6.88 -3.88
CA VAL A 16 2.06 5.93 -2.82
C VAL A 16 1.05 4.92 -3.37
N TYR A 17 1.48 3.66 -3.49
CA TYR A 17 0.59 2.55 -3.88
C TYR A 17 -0.11 1.99 -2.64
N ILE A 18 -1.42 2.20 -2.51
CA ILE A 18 -2.22 1.70 -1.40
C ILE A 18 -2.72 0.30 -1.76
N MET A 19 -2.10 -0.72 -1.19
CA MET A 19 -2.36 -2.13 -1.44
C MET A 19 -2.95 -2.81 -0.21
N GLY A 20 -3.62 -3.94 -0.40
CA GLY A 20 -4.18 -4.72 0.71
C GLY A 20 -5.37 -5.55 0.25
N PHE A 21 -5.80 -6.45 1.10
CA PHE A 21 -6.94 -7.32 0.81
C PHE A 21 -8.25 -6.52 0.63
N ALA A 22 -9.25 -7.18 0.03
CA ALA A 22 -10.58 -6.61 -0.07
C ALA A 22 -11.12 -6.23 1.31
N GLY A 23 -11.71 -5.06 1.42
CA GLY A 23 -12.24 -4.56 2.68
C GLY A 23 -11.22 -3.96 3.67
N ALA A 24 -9.91 -3.99 3.41
CA ALA A 24 -8.90 -3.39 4.31
C ALA A 24 -9.02 -1.87 4.49
N GLY A 25 -9.77 -1.18 3.63
CA GLY A 25 -10.02 0.27 3.74
C GLY A 25 -9.14 1.13 2.82
N LYS A 26 -8.61 0.56 1.72
CA LYS A 26 -7.76 1.27 0.75
C LYS A 26 -8.36 2.57 0.25
N SER A 27 -9.56 2.52 -0.30
CA SER A 27 -10.24 3.70 -0.86
C SER A 27 -10.59 4.74 0.21
N THR A 28 -10.90 4.30 1.44
CA THR A 28 -11.10 5.21 2.58
C THR A 28 -9.79 5.90 2.93
N LEU A 29 -8.68 5.14 3.01
CA LEU A 29 -7.37 5.72 3.27
C LEU A 29 -6.96 6.70 2.16
N ALA A 30 -7.13 6.32 0.89
CA ALA A 30 -6.83 7.21 -0.24
C ALA A 30 -7.56 8.55 -0.13
N LYS A 31 -8.85 8.53 0.20
CA LYS A 31 -9.65 9.74 0.43
C LYS A 31 -9.13 10.55 1.61
N GLU A 32 -9.19 9.97 2.79
CA GLU A 32 -8.97 10.70 4.05
C GLU A 32 -7.52 11.19 4.17
N PHE A 33 -6.55 10.40 3.69
CA PHE A 33 -5.16 10.80 3.69
C PHE A 33 -4.86 11.87 2.63
N SER A 34 -5.55 11.84 1.48
CA SER A 34 -5.42 12.93 0.50
C SER A 34 -5.91 14.27 1.05
N GLU A 35 -7.01 14.26 1.82
CA GLU A 35 -7.52 15.47 2.47
C GLU A 35 -6.56 15.95 3.56
N PHE A 36 -6.03 15.04 4.37
CA PHE A 36 -5.00 15.37 5.36
C PHE A 36 -3.75 16.02 4.73
N LEU A 37 -3.24 15.47 3.63
CA LEU A 37 -2.10 16.05 2.92
C LEU A 37 -2.43 17.43 2.32
N ARG A 38 -3.65 17.62 1.82
CA ARG A 38 -4.11 18.93 1.32
C ARG A 38 -4.22 19.96 2.45
N ASP A 39 -4.66 19.56 3.64
CA ASP A 39 -4.69 20.42 4.84
C ASP A 39 -3.28 20.86 5.24
N LEU A 40 -2.24 20.06 4.95
CA LEU A 40 -0.83 20.43 5.10
C LEU A 40 -0.30 21.31 3.95
N GLY A 41 -1.11 21.62 2.93
CA GLY A 41 -0.74 22.49 1.82
C GLY A 41 -0.20 21.80 0.58
N TYR A 42 -0.21 20.46 0.52
CA TYR A 42 0.27 19.71 -0.65
C TYR A 42 -0.79 19.63 -1.77
N ARG A 43 -0.31 19.59 -3.01
CA ARG A 43 -1.13 19.25 -4.18
C ARG A 43 -1.19 17.73 -4.31
N VAL A 44 -2.37 17.16 -4.14
CA VAL A 44 -2.58 15.71 -4.08
C VAL A 44 -3.59 15.28 -5.12
N VAL A 45 -3.25 14.25 -5.87
CA VAL A 45 -4.14 13.59 -6.83
C VAL A 45 -4.33 12.11 -6.46
N ILE A 46 -5.50 11.57 -6.79
CA ILE A 46 -5.85 10.18 -6.53
C ILE A 46 -6.14 9.47 -7.86
N ALA A 47 -5.46 8.36 -8.11
CA ALA A 47 -5.73 7.44 -9.20
C ALA A 47 -6.44 6.20 -8.69
N ASN A 48 -7.60 5.88 -9.27
CA ASN A 48 -8.28 4.60 -9.07
C ASN A 48 -7.82 3.58 -10.11
N LEU A 49 -7.24 2.47 -9.66
CA LEU A 49 -6.85 1.33 -10.51
C LEU A 49 -7.72 0.09 -10.28
N ASP A 50 -8.85 0.22 -9.56
CA ASP A 50 -9.78 -0.89 -9.36
C ASP A 50 -10.92 -0.86 -10.40
N PRO A 51 -10.91 -1.75 -11.41
CA PRO A 51 -11.99 -1.85 -12.39
C PRO A 51 -13.29 -2.41 -11.79
N GLY A 52 -13.21 -3.02 -10.59
CA GLY A 52 -14.32 -3.61 -9.87
C GLY A 52 -14.99 -2.67 -8.86
N ALA A 53 -14.47 -1.48 -8.63
CA ALA A 53 -15.06 -0.53 -7.70
C ALA A 53 -16.41 -0.04 -8.22
N GLU A 54 -17.50 -0.40 -7.54
CA GLU A 54 -18.85 0.11 -7.89
C GLU A 54 -18.96 1.59 -7.52
N THR A 55 -18.59 1.92 -6.29
CA THR A 55 -18.61 3.28 -5.75
C THR A 55 -17.24 3.61 -5.14
N LEU A 56 -16.85 4.88 -5.26
CA LEU A 56 -15.64 5.39 -4.62
C LEU A 56 -16.04 6.48 -3.60
N PRO A 57 -15.40 6.54 -2.43
CA PRO A 57 -15.68 7.58 -1.44
C PRO A 57 -15.08 8.94 -1.83
N TYR A 58 -14.37 9.03 -2.97
CA TYR A 58 -13.71 10.21 -3.52
C TYR A 58 -13.97 10.34 -5.01
N LYS A 59 -13.72 11.52 -5.58
CA LYS A 59 -13.67 11.75 -7.02
C LYS A 59 -12.22 11.51 -7.49
N PRO A 60 -11.95 10.48 -8.29
CA PRO A 60 -10.59 10.21 -8.78
C PRO A 60 -10.18 11.25 -9.85
N ASP A 61 -8.90 11.61 -9.87
CA ASP A 61 -8.28 12.41 -10.91
C ASP A 61 -7.94 11.54 -12.14
N TYR A 62 -7.67 10.26 -11.92
CA TYR A 62 -7.64 9.20 -12.93
C TYR A 62 -8.51 8.03 -12.49
N ASP A 63 -9.28 7.51 -13.43
CA ASP A 63 -10.17 6.37 -13.16
C ASP A 63 -10.03 5.31 -14.26
N VAL A 64 -9.47 4.15 -13.90
CA VAL A 64 -9.27 3.02 -14.82
C VAL A 64 -10.58 2.48 -15.40
N ARG A 65 -11.72 2.77 -14.75
CA ARG A 65 -13.07 2.40 -15.24
C ARG A 65 -13.45 3.14 -16.53
N SER A 66 -12.70 4.15 -16.93
CA SER A 66 -12.79 4.75 -18.28
C SER A 66 -12.24 3.83 -19.37
N ILE A 67 -11.33 2.93 -19.02
CA ILE A 67 -10.79 1.91 -19.92
C ILE A 67 -11.65 0.65 -19.90
N VAL A 68 -11.92 0.13 -18.69
CA VAL A 68 -12.62 -1.13 -18.50
C VAL A 68 -13.38 -1.15 -17.17
N ARG A 69 -14.60 -1.66 -17.19
CA ARG A 69 -15.42 -1.91 -16.00
C ARG A 69 -15.68 -3.40 -15.85
N LEU A 70 -15.54 -3.90 -14.64
CA LEU A 70 -15.81 -5.30 -14.31
C LEU A 70 -17.19 -5.76 -14.80
N ALA A 71 -18.24 -4.97 -14.52
CA ALA A 71 -19.61 -5.31 -14.90
C ALA A 71 -19.80 -5.49 -16.41
N ASP A 72 -19.06 -4.75 -17.24
CA ASP A 72 -19.13 -4.84 -18.69
C ASP A 72 -18.43 -6.10 -19.20
N ILE A 73 -17.29 -6.47 -18.61
CA ILE A 73 -16.58 -7.71 -18.90
C ILE A 73 -17.43 -8.92 -18.53
N MET A 74 -17.97 -8.94 -17.32
CA MET A 74 -18.82 -10.05 -16.86
C MET A 74 -19.99 -10.31 -17.81
N ARG A 75 -20.65 -9.22 -18.29
CA ARG A 75 -21.77 -9.35 -19.26
C ARG A 75 -21.31 -9.80 -20.64
N ARG A 76 -20.24 -9.19 -21.17
CA ARG A 76 -19.76 -9.44 -22.53
C ARG A 76 -19.16 -10.82 -22.71
N GLU A 77 -18.39 -11.28 -21.72
CA GLU A 77 -17.62 -12.53 -21.79
C GLU A 77 -18.25 -13.66 -20.94
N SER A 78 -19.43 -13.41 -20.33
CA SER A 78 -20.13 -14.38 -19.48
C SER A 78 -19.25 -14.93 -18.34
N LEU A 79 -18.41 -14.08 -17.75
CA LEU A 79 -17.48 -14.43 -16.68
C LEU A 79 -18.11 -14.15 -15.31
N GLY A 80 -17.75 -14.98 -14.33
CA GLY A 80 -17.98 -14.65 -12.90
C GLY A 80 -17.05 -13.52 -12.41
N PRO A 81 -17.28 -12.99 -11.18
CA PRO A 81 -16.53 -11.83 -10.66
C PRO A 81 -15.01 -12.00 -10.71
N ASN A 82 -14.48 -13.15 -10.26
CA ASN A 82 -13.04 -13.38 -10.24
C ASN A 82 -12.44 -13.46 -11.66
N GLY A 83 -13.08 -14.21 -12.57
CA GLY A 83 -12.65 -14.29 -13.97
C GLY A 83 -12.74 -12.93 -14.66
N GLY A 84 -13.80 -12.18 -14.38
CA GLY A 84 -13.99 -10.82 -14.88
C GLY A 84 -12.93 -9.85 -14.41
N LEU A 85 -12.53 -9.90 -13.13
CA LEU A 85 -11.44 -9.06 -12.58
C LEU A 85 -10.08 -9.40 -13.22
N ILE A 86 -9.78 -10.70 -13.40
CA ILE A 86 -8.56 -11.13 -14.09
C ILE A 86 -8.54 -10.55 -15.50
N ARG A 87 -9.63 -10.75 -16.26
CA ARG A 87 -9.74 -10.26 -17.64
C ARG A 87 -9.67 -8.72 -17.72
N ALA A 88 -10.33 -8.02 -16.81
CA ALA A 88 -10.24 -6.57 -16.72
C ALA A 88 -8.80 -6.10 -16.47
N THR A 89 -8.07 -6.78 -15.59
CA THR A 89 -6.66 -6.50 -15.32
C THR A 89 -5.78 -6.71 -16.54
N GLU A 90 -6.00 -7.79 -17.31
CA GLU A 90 -5.30 -8.03 -18.59
C GLU A 90 -5.53 -6.89 -19.60
N ILE A 91 -6.77 -6.43 -19.74
CA ILE A 91 -7.10 -5.29 -20.62
C ILE A 91 -6.37 -4.01 -20.18
N ILE A 92 -6.25 -3.76 -18.88
CA ILE A 92 -5.47 -2.62 -18.38
C ILE A 92 -4.00 -2.78 -18.77
N VAL A 93 -3.44 -3.99 -18.64
CA VAL A 93 -2.04 -4.28 -19.03
C VAL A 93 -1.84 -4.13 -20.55
N GLU A 94 -2.78 -4.55 -21.37
CA GLU A 94 -2.76 -4.34 -22.84
C GLU A 94 -2.72 -2.84 -23.20
N ARG A 95 -3.31 -1.98 -22.36
CA ARG A 95 -3.36 -0.52 -22.54
C ARG A 95 -2.49 0.25 -21.55
N ILE A 96 -1.47 -0.38 -21.01
CA ILE A 96 -0.65 0.16 -19.91
C ILE A 96 -0.03 1.52 -20.25
N SER A 97 0.42 1.72 -21.48
CA SER A 97 1.03 2.98 -21.91
C SER A 97 0.08 4.18 -21.74
N GLU A 98 -1.21 4.01 -22.03
CA GLU A 98 -2.21 5.07 -21.83
C GLU A 98 -2.37 5.42 -20.34
N VAL A 99 -2.34 4.39 -19.48
CA VAL A 99 -2.40 4.56 -18.03
C VAL A 99 -1.19 5.35 -17.54
N ILE A 100 0.00 4.92 -17.94
CA ILE A 100 1.27 5.54 -17.54
C ILE A 100 1.36 6.99 -18.01
N ASP A 101 1.04 7.27 -19.28
CA ASP A 101 1.04 8.63 -19.83
C ASP A 101 0.12 9.56 -19.04
N TYR A 102 -1.02 9.05 -18.57
CA TYR A 102 -1.94 9.85 -17.76
C TYR A 102 -1.41 10.09 -16.35
N LEU A 103 -0.90 9.04 -15.69
CA LEU A 103 -0.34 9.14 -14.34
C LEU A 103 0.88 10.07 -14.30
N GLN A 104 1.76 10.00 -15.31
CA GLN A 104 2.92 10.89 -15.42
C GLN A 104 2.50 12.35 -15.59
N ARG A 105 1.44 12.62 -16.37
CA ARG A 105 0.92 14.01 -16.50
C ARG A 105 0.37 14.53 -15.18
N LEU A 106 -0.36 13.71 -14.42
CA LEU A 106 -0.84 14.08 -13.10
C LEU A 106 0.31 14.35 -12.12
N ALA A 107 1.32 13.46 -12.12
CA ALA A 107 2.46 13.55 -11.22
C ALA A 107 3.29 14.83 -11.46
N ARG A 108 3.44 15.30 -12.71
CA ARG A 108 4.22 16.51 -13.04
C ARG A 108 3.67 17.79 -12.41
N LEU A 109 2.40 17.83 -12.06
CA LEU A 109 1.70 19.04 -11.59
C LEU A 109 1.37 18.97 -10.09
N ASN A 110 1.68 17.85 -9.44
CA ASN A 110 1.27 17.59 -8.08
C ASN A 110 2.45 17.08 -7.23
N ASP A 111 2.33 17.20 -5.93
CA ASP A 111 3.38 16.81 -4.98
C ASP A 111 3.22 15.34 -4.57
N TRP A 112 1.96 14.84 -4.56
CA TRP A 112 1.63 13.47 -4.20
C TRP A 112 0.67 12.85 -5.21
N LEU A 113 0.96 11.59 -5.59
CA LEU A 113 0.07 10.73 -6.35
C LEU A 113 -0.30 9.51 -5.48
N LEU A 114 -1.52 9.46 -4.98
CA LEU A 114 -2.05 8.31 -4.27
C LEU A 114 -2.70 7.35 -5.26
N VAL A 115 -2.25 6.12 -5.29
CA VAL A 115 -2.75 5.08 -6.20
C VAL A 115 -3.58 4.08 -5.39
N ASP A 116 -4.89 4.14 -5.51
CA ASP A 116 -5.82 3.17 -4.95
C ASP A 116 -5.86 1.95 -5.87
N THR A 117 -5.30 0.84 -5.41
CA THR A 117 -5.10 -0.36 -6.23
C THR A 117 -6.34 -1.25 -6.25
N THR A 118 -6.30 -2.33 -7.05
CA THR A 118 -7.39 -3.30 -7.18
C THR A 118 -7.88 -3.83 -5.83
N GLY A 119 -9.15 -4.20 -5.76
CA GLY A 119 -9.76 -4.77 -4.55
C GLY A 119 -9.06 -6.04 -4.05
N GLN A 120 -8.53 -6.84 -4.98
CA GLN A 120 -7.78 -8.07 -4.70
C GLN A 120 -6.28 -7.81 -4.79
N LEU A 121 -5.57 -8.01 -3.67
CA LEU A 121 -4.13 -7.75 -3.54
C LEU A 121 -3.31 -8.48 -4.62
N GLU A 122 -3.66 -9.74 -4.88
CA GLU A 122 -2.93 -10.60 -5.81
C GLU A 122 -2.95 -10.08 -7.25
N LEU A 123 -4.00 -9.38 -7.67
CA LEU A 123 -4.11 -8.85 -9.03
C LEU A 123 -3.15 -7.69 -9.28
N PHE A 124 -2.87 -6.91 -8.24
CA PHE A 124 -1.91 -5.82 -8.34
C PHE A 124 -0.49 -6.28 -7.99
N ALA A 125 -0.30 -6.89 -6.81
CA ALA A 125 1.04 -7.15 -6.29
C ALA A 125 1.74 -8.37 -6.93
N PHE A 126 0.98 -9.41 -7.35
CA PHE A 126 1.56 -10.69 -7.79
C PHE A 126 1.29 -11.04 -9.26
N ARG A 127 0.58 -10.16 -10.00
CA ARG A 127 0.45 -10.23 -11.47
C ARG A 127 1.23 -9.10 -12.13
N GLU A 128 1.13 -9.00 -13.46
CA GLU A 128 1.92 -8.05 -14.24
C GLU A 128 1.58 -6.57 -13.98
N LEU A 129 0.34 -6.27 -13.54
CA LEU A 129 -0.15 -4.89 -13.48
C LEU A 129 0.72 -4.00 -12.60
N GLY A 130 0.96 -4.40 -11.35
CA GLY A 130 1.72 -3.58 -10.41
C GLY A 130 3.18 -3.42 -10.82
N GLU A 131 3.82 -4.53 -11.22
CA GLU A 131 5.20 -4.52 -11.70
C GLU A 131 5.38 -3.56 -12.89
N ARG A 132 4.48 -3.64 -13.88
CA ARG A 132 4.53 -2.76 -15.06
C ARG A 132 4.30 -1.29 -14.70
N ILE A 133 3.31 -1.00 -13.83
CA ILE A 133 3.04 0.37 -13.41
C ILE A 133 4.24 0.95 -12.67
N VAL A 134 4.77 0.23 -11.68
CA VAL A 134 5.92 0.69 -10.88
C VAL A 134 7.14 0.93 -11.77
N THR A 135 7.46 -0.03 -12.65
CA THR A 135 8.64 0.06 -13.52
C THR A 135 8.52 1.17 -14.56
N MET A 136 7.34 1.32 -15.20
CA MET A 136 7.18 2.26 -16.31
C MET A 136 6.89 3.70 -15.85
N LEU A 137 6.39 3.88 -14.62
CA LEU A 137 6.10 5.23 -14.11
C LEU A 137 7.39 6.01 -13.79
N GLU A 138 8.46 5.30 -13.37
CA GLU A 138 9.81 5.86 -13.12
C GLU A 138 9.80 7.06 -12.17
N LEU A 139 8.99 6.99 -11.10
CA LEU A 139 8.89 8.04 -10.08
C LEU A 139 9.23 7.46 -8.69
N PRO A 140 9.70 8.32 -7.76
CA PRO A 140 9.88 7.92 -6.37
C PRO A 140 8.60 7.27 -5.82
N SER A 141 8.69 6.01 -5.42
CA SER A 141 7.51 5.19 -5.13
C SER A 141 7.65 4.41 -3.82
N VAL A 142 6.58 4.38 -3.05
CA VAL A 142 6.46 3.58 -1.82
C VAL A 142 5.15 2.79 -1.84
N GLY A 143 5.21 1.54 -1.43
CA GLY A 143 4.02 0.71 -1.21
C GLY A 143 3.53 0.85 0.23
N VAL A 144 2.24 1.01 0.39
CA VAL A 144 1.53 0.88 1.67
C VAL A 144 0.74 -0.41 1.63
N TYR A 145 1.18 -1.41 2.41
CA TYR A 145 0.42 -2.63 2.61
C TYR A 145 -0.52 -2.46 3.79
N LEU A 146 -1.79 -2.23 3.49
CA LEU A 146 -2.85 -1.95 4.45
C LEU A 146 -3.51 -3.24 4.92
N VAL A 147 -3.44 -3.51 6.22
CA VAL A 147 -3.97 -4.71 6.85
C VAL A 147 -5.09 -4.33 7.82
N ASP A 148 -6.21 -5.04 7.75
CA ASP A 148 -7.30 -4.87 8.71
C ASP A 148 -6.86 -5.46 10.06
N ALA A 149 -7.00 -4.68 11.10
CA ALA A 149 -6.61 -5.05 12.44
C ALA A 149 -7.35 -6.32 12.93
N SER A 150 -8.55 -6.62 12.43
CA SER A 150 -9.29 -7.86 12.72
C SER A 150 -8.59 -9.14 12.21
N MET A 151 -7.60 -9.02 11.35
CA MET A 151 -6.79 -10.16 10.87
C MET A 151 -5.81 -10.68 11.92
N PHE A 152 -5.55 -9.93 12.98
CA PHE A 152 -4.59 -10.30 14.02
C PHE A 152 -5.31 -11.00 15.20
N SER A 153 -5.53 -12.31 15.09
CA SER A 153 -6.14 -13.12 16.15
C SER A 153 -5.10 -13.81 17.03
N LYS A 154 -3.90 -14.02 16.51
CA LYS A 154 -2.80 -14.74 17.18
C LYS A 154 -1.43 -14.20 16.72
N PRO A 155 -0.34 -14.46 17.47
CA PRO A 155 1.01 -13.97 17.13
C PRO A 155 1.50 -14.38 15.73
N SER A 156 1.19 -15.59 15.28
CA SER A 156 1.56 -16.07 13.94
C SER A 156 0.98 -15.21 12.79
N ASP A 157 -0.11 -14.47 13.02
CA ASP A 157 -0.70 -13.59 12.01
C ASP A 157 0.21 -12.39 11.72
N VAL A 158 1.02 -11.96 12.70
CA VAL A 158 2.06 -10.94 12.51
C VAL A 158 3.15 -11.45 11.55
N VAL A 159 3.67 -12.66 11.80
CA VAL A 159 4.69 -13.28 10.93
C VAL A 159 4.17 -13.38 9.50
N MET A 160 2.94 -13.89 9.30
CA MET A 160 2.33 -14.01 7.99
C MET A 160 2.19 -12.64 7.30
N THR A 161 1.75 -11.63 8.04
CA THR A 161 1.60 -10.26 7.52
C THR A 161 2.93 -9.69 7.03
N GLN A 162 4.00 -9.88 7.79
CA GLN A 162 5.33 -9.41 7.39
C GLN A 162 5.90 -10.20 6.21
N LEU A 163 5.63 -11.49 6.11
CA LEU A 163 6.00 -12.29 4.94
C LEU A 163 5.31 -11.79 3.65
N ILE A 164 4.03 -11.47 3.74
CA ILE A 164 3.29 -10.91 2.60
C ILE A 164 3.89 -9.55 2.22
N SER A 165 4.18 -8.69 3.20
CA SER A 165 4.82 -7.39 2.97
C SER A 165 6.15 -7.53 2.25
N LEU A 166 7.00 -8.45 2.71
CA LEU A 166 8.30 -8.76 2.08
C LEU A 166 8.13 -9.31 0.67
N ALA A 167 7.15 -10.20 0.45
CA ALA A 167 6.86 -10.74 -0.88
C ALA A 167 6.41 -9.66 -1.87
N ILE A 168 5.58 -8.71 -1.41
CA ILE A 168 5.15 -7.54 -2.22
C ILE A 168 6.37 -6.68 -2.56
N GLN A 169 7.19 -6.35 -1.55
CA GLN A 169 8.40 -5.55 -1.74
C GLN A 169 9.35 -6.20 -2.76
N TYR A 170 9.62 -7.50 -2.61
CA TYR A 170 10.46 -8.24 -3.52
C TYR A 170 9.90 -8.28 -4.94
N ARG A 171 8.57 -8.47 -5.08
CA ARG A 171 7.90 -8.56 -6.38
C ARG A 171 7.86 -7.23 -7.13
N LEU A 172 7.61 -6.13 -6.41
CA LEU A 172 7.45 -4.80 -7.02
C LEU A 172 8.76 -4.01 -7.09
N GLY A 173 9.80 -4.41 -6.34
CA GLY A 173 11.08 -3.70 -6.30
C GLY A 173 11.02 -2.32 -5.65
N ILE A 174 10.06 -2.07 -4.77
CA ILE A 174 9.90 -0.81 -4.02
C ILE A 174 9.81 -1.07 -2.52
N ASN A 175 10.14 -0.07 -1.71
CA ASN A 175 9.91 -0.17 -0.27
C ASN A 175 8.43 -0.32 0.05
N VAL A 176 8.09 -1.24 0.94
CA VAL A 176 6.70 -1.49 1.37
C VAL A 176 6.58 -1.31 2.89
N ILE A 177 5.67 -0.44 3.29
CA ILE A 177 5.38 -0.17 4.69
C ILE A 177 4.09 -0.90 5.06
N THR A 178 4.15 -1.76 6.07
CA THR A 178 2.95 -2.41 6.62
C THR A 178 2.23 -1.47 7.57
N ILE A 179 0.95 -1.24 7.32
CA ILE A 179 0.09 -0.38 8.12
C ILE A 179 -1.13 -1.16 8.59
N VAL A 180 -1.37 -1.12 9.89
CA VAL A 180 -2.58 -1.73 10.47
C VAL A 180 -3.69 -0.68 10.55
N ASN A 181 -4.80 -0.95 9.89
CA ASN A 181 -5.97 -0.07 9.83
C ASN A 181 -7.13 -0.61 10.67
N LYS A 182 -8.10 0.26 10.95
CA LYS A 182 -9.34 -0.03 11.70
C LYS A 182 -9.10 -0.33 13.18
N ILE A 183 -8.08 0.29 13.77
CA ILE A 183 -7.79 0.15 15.21
C ILE A 183 -8.93 0.65 16.13
N ASP A 184 -9.86 1.41 15.59
CA ASP A 184 -11.04 1.90 16.29
C ASP A 184 -12.11 0.82 16.56
N SER A 185 -12.02 -0.31 15.86
CA SER A 185 -12.95 -1.45 16.02
C SER A 185 -12.38 -2.61 16.84
N GLU A 186 -11.16 -2.48 17.40
CA GLU A 186 -10.41 -3.60 17.92
C GLU A 186 -10.48 -3.82 19.43
N ARG A 187 -10.38 -5.12 19.77
CA ARG A 187 -10.28 -5.62 21.16
C ARG A 187 -8.87 -6.09 21.52
N ILE A 188 -7.99 -6.32 20.54
CA ILE A 188 -6.63 -6.86 20.75
C ILE A 188 -5.62 -5.73 20.53
N PRO A 189 -4.61 -5.56 21.39
CA PRO A 189 -3.59 -4.54 21.21
C PRO A 189 -2.61 -4.94 20.09
N VAL A 190 -3.06 -4.89 18.83
CA VAL A 190 -2.26 -5.26 17.65
C VAL A 190 -0.95 -4.50 17.61
N ARG A 191 -0.96 -3.24 18.02
CA ARG A 191 0.25 -2.42 18.12
C ARG A 191 1.30 -3.09 19.02
N VAL A 192 0.89 -3.59 20.17
CA VAL A 192 1.79 -4.27 21.11
C VAL A 192 2.39 -5.53 20.49
N LEU A 193 1.59 -6.33 19.77
CA LEU A 193 2.09 -7.54 19.08
C LEU A 193 3.11 -7.19 17.98
N MET A 194 2.86 -6.14 17.21
CA MET A 194 3.77 -5.66 16.18
C MET A 194 5.05 -5.08 16.77
N GLU A 195 4.95 -4.29 17.84
CA GLU A 195 6.12 -3.75 18.55
C GLU A 195 6.96 -4.86 19.17
N GLU A 196 6.33 -5.87 19.75
CA GLU A 196 7.05 -7.03 20.32
C GLU A 196 7.77 -7.82 19.23
N PHE A 197 7.12 -8.07 18.08
CA PHE A 197 7.73 -8.74 16.94
C PHE A 197 9.02 -8.05 16.48
N PHE A 198 8.99 -6.73 16.35
CA PHE A 198 10.14 -6.00 15.82
C PHE A 198 11.22 -5.67 16.86
N PHE A 199 10.81 -5.28 18.07
CA PHE A 199 11.73 -4.73 19.07
C PHE A 199 12.10 -5.73 20.18
N LYS A 200 11.34 -6.85 20.30
CA LYS A 200 11.56 -7.91 21.28
C LYS A 200 11.35 -9.30 20.64
N PRO A 201 12.11 -9.64 19.57
CA PRO A 201 11.87 -10.87 18.81
C PRO A 201 11.96 -12.13 19.66
N GLU A 202 12.82 -12.16 20.68
CA GLU A 202 12.95 -13.33 21.57
C GLU A 202 11.70 -13.53 22.45
N ASP A 203 11.12 -12.44 22.98
CA ASP A 203 9.86 -12.52 23.75
C ASP A 203 8.72 -12.96 22.84
N PHE A 204 8.71 -12.45 21.60
CA PHE A 204 7.72 -12.82 20.60
C PHE A 204 7.81 -14.30 20.19
N LYS A 205 9.02 -14.86 20.05
CA LYS A 205 9.23 -16.29 19.80
C LYS A 205 8.66 -17.15 20.93
N GLN A 206 8.84 -16.73 22.20
CA GLN A 206 8.27 -17.45 23.33
C GLN A 206 6.73 -17.50 23.29
N ARG A 207 6.07 -16.45 22.82
CA ARG A 207 4.62 -16.45 22.59
C ARG A 207 4.20 -17.44 21.51
N ILE A 208 4.99 -17.58 20.45
CA ILE A 208 4.72 -18.54 19.38
C ILE A 208 4.94 -19.97 19.87
N SER A 209 5.92 -20.24 20.71
CA SER A 209 6.15 -21.57 21.30
C SER A 209 4.95 -22.13 22.07
N GLY A 210 4.19 -21.25 22.71
CA GLY A 210 2.97 -21.61 23.41
C GLY A 210 1.73 -21.84 22.51
N SER A 211 1.90 -21.70 21.18
CA SER A 211 0.83 -21.91 20.21
C SER A 211 0.92 -23.30 19.57
N ASP A 212 -0.24 -23.89 19.19
CA ASP A 212 -0.35 -25.23 18.57
C ASP A 212 0.24 -25.34 17.15
N LEU A 213 1.37 -24.66 16.87
CA LEU A 213 1.98 -24.63 15.52
C LEU A 213 2.86 -25.88 15.23
N GLY A 214 3.22 -26.69 16.20
CA GLY A 214 4.06 -27.88 16.00
C GLY A 214 5.35 -27.56 15.25
N VAL A 215 5.66 -28.31 14.19
CA VAL A 215 6.86 -28.12 13.35
C VAL A 215 6.92 -26.73 12.72
N LEU A 216 5.79 -26.04 12.52
CA LEU A 216 5.75 -24.69 11.99
C LEU A 216 6.28 -23.64 12.98
N ALA A 217 6.42 -23.97 14.26
CA ALA A 217 7.01 -23.06 15.25
C ALA A 217 8.50 -22.80 14.95
N ASP A 218 9.26 -23.84 14.61
CA ASP A 218 10.68 -23.72 14.27
C ASP A 218 10.86 -22.86 13.00
N LEU A 219 10.02 -23.09 11.99
CA LEU A 219 10.02 -22.26 10.79
C LEU A 219 9.69 -20.80 11.13
N ALA A 220 8.72 -20.57 12.03
CA ALA A 220 8.35 -19.21 12.43
C ALA A 220 9.53 -18.48 13.12
N TYR A 221 10.36 -19.19 13.89
CA TYR A 221 11.56 -18.60 14.51
C TYR A 221 12.58 -18.14 13.48
N ASP A 222 12.91 -19.00 12.52
CA ASP A 222 13.84 -18.65 11.43
C ASP A 222 13.33 -17.46 10.62
N LEU A 223 12.01 -17.41 10.39
CA LEU A 223 11.36 -16.30 9.68
C LEU A 223 11.41 -15.00 10.49
N ILE A 224 11.17 -15.05 11.80
CA ILE A 224 11.27 -13.87 12.67
C ILE A 224 12.68 -13.30 12.61
N ASP A 225 13.71 -14.15 12.75
CA ASP A 225 15.11 -13.71 12.69
C ASP A 225 15.47 -13.11 11.34
N SER A 226 15.01 -13.74 10.27
CA SER A 226 15.24 -13.25 8.91
C SER A 226 14.55 -11.92 8.65
N ILE A 227 13.27 -11.82 9.00
CA ILE A 227 12.46 -10.61 8.76
C ILE A 227 13.02 -9.45 9.57
N THR A 228 13.26 -9.62 10.87
CA THR A 228 13.75 -8.54 11.75
C THR A 228 15.15 -8.08 11.38
N ARG A 229 15.96 -8.95 10.76
CA ARG A 229 17.29 -8.60 10.25
C ARG A 229 17.25 -7.75 8.98
N TYR A 230 16.35 -8.06 8.04
CA TYR A 230 16.32 -7.45 6.70
C TYR A 230 15.24 -6.38 6.51
N LEU A 231 14.23 -6.34 7.37
CA LEU A 231 13.24 -5.28 7.45
C LEU A 231 13.46 -4.50 8.76
N PRO A 232 14.43 -3.57 8.79
CA PRO A 232 14.67 -2.80 9.99
C PRO A 232 13.41 -1.98 10.30
N PRO A 233 12.81 -2.18 11.48
CA PRO A 233 11.61 -1.44 11.83
C PRO A 233 12.01 -0.03 12.25
N THR A 234 11.53 0.96 11.54
CA THR A 234 11.64 2.33 12.02
C THR A 234 10.54 2.61 13.04
N ARG A 235 9.32 2.16 12.77
CA ARG A 235 8.19 2.26 13.71
C ARG A 235 7.00 1.40 13.25
N VAL A 236 6.13 1.05 14.19
CA VAL A 236 4.86 0.37 13.92
C VAL A 236 3.78 1.42 13.67
N ILE A 237 3.19 1.41 12.49
CA ILE A 237 2.12 2.33 12.12
C ILE A 237 0.76 1.65 12.25
N THR A 238 -0.06 2.21 13.13
CA THR A 238 -1.45 1.79 13.32
C THR A 238 -2.37 2.98 13.14
N ILE A 239 -3.41 2.83 12.33
CA ILE A 239 -4.31 3.92 11.95
C ILE A 239 -5.78 3.55 12.08
N SER A 240 -6.62 4.56 12.19
CA SER A 240 -8.01 4.51 11.77
C SER A 240 -8.19 5.46 10.59
N ALA A 241 -8.28 4.91 9.38
CA ALA A 241 -8.49 5.71 8.20
C ALA A 241 -9.78 6.53 8.29
N LEU A 242 -10.84 5.97 8.88
CA LEU A 242 -12.13 6.64 9.05
C LEU A 242 -12.07 7.82 10.03
N LYS A 243 -11.25 7.70 11.10
CA LYS A 243 -11.12 8.73 12.14
C LYS A 243 -9.88 9.61 11.97
N ARG A 244 -9.08 9.40 10.92
CA ARG A 244 -7.79 10.08 10.66
C ARG A 244 -6.79 9.96 11.81
N THR A 245 -6.92 8.93 12.65
CA THR A 245 -5.98 8.70 13.75
C THR A 245 -4.71 8.06 13.21
N GLY A 246 -3.52 8.51 13.65
CA GLY A 246 -2.21 7.99 13.25
C GLY A 246 -1.72 8.50 11.89
N PHE A 247 -2.36 9.52 11.30
CA PHE A 247 -1.96 10.08 10.01
C PHE A 247 -0.65 10.87 10.08
N ASP A 248 -0.36 11.51 11.21
CA ASP A 248 0.93 12.18 11.43
C ASP A 248 2.09 11.17 11.40
N ASP A 249 1.92 10.01 12.03
CA ASP A 249 2.89 8.92 12.00
C ASP A 249 3.05 8.35 10.58
N LEU A 250 1.93 8.17 9.86
CA LEU A 250 1.94 7.72 8.47
C LEU A 250 2.66 8.72 7.56
N TYR A 251 2.36 9.99 7.68
CA TYR A 251 3.03 11.04 6.92
C TYR A 251 4.54 11.06 7.21
N SER A 252 4.91 11.02 8.48
CA SER A 252 6.31 11.05 8.88
C SER A 252 7.11 9.89 8.30
N ILE A 253 6.60 8.66 8.36
CA ILE A 253 7.30 7.49 7.82
C ILE A 253 7.40 7.52 6.29
N LEU A 254 6.34 7.97 5.60
CA LEU A 254 6.38 8.15 4.15
C LEU A 254 7.42 9.19 3.76
N HIS A 255 7.42 10.35 4.43
CA HIS A 255 8.39 11.42 4.16
C HIS A 255 9.83 10.96 4.40
N GLU A 256 10.11 10.27 5.52
CA GLU A 256 11.41 9.69 5.80
C GLU A 256 11.85 8.70 4.71
N THR A 257 10.93 7.82 4.25
CA THR A 257 11.23 6.82 3.23
C THR A 257 11.57 7.46 1.88
N PHE A 258 10.87 8.53 1.50
CA PHE A 258 11.18 9.25 0.26
C PHE A 258 12.49 10.04 0.36
N CYS A 259 12.83 10.62 1.53
CA CYS A 259 14.10 11.33 1.73
C CYS A 259 15.30 10.38 1.64
N THR A 260 15.23 9.18 2.24
CA THR A 260 16.33 8.19 2.19
C THR A 260 16.55 7.61 0.79
N CYS A 261 15.50 7.53 -0.04
CA CYS A 261 15.63 7.10 -1.45
C CYS A 261 16.36 8.13 -2.32
N GLY A 262 16.38 9.41 -1.94
CA GLY A 262 17.10 10.48 -2.65
C GLY A 262 18.60 10.48 -2.44
N ASP A 263 19.08 9.90 -1.33
CA ASP A 263 20.51 9.87 -0.99
C ASP A 263 21.28 8.66 -1.57
N MET A 264 20.60 7.76 -2.30
CA MET A 264 21.20 6.54 -2.88
C MET A 264 21.30 6.57 -4.41
N THR A 265 21.15 7.73 -5.06
CA THR A 265 21.32 7.90 -6.53
C THR A 265 22.55 8.72 -6.90
#